data_b48621708c3dd9da602e699fda38c093
#
_entry.id   b48621708c3dd9da602e699fda38c093
#
_cell.length_a   1.000
_cell.length_b   1.000
_cell.length_c   1.000
_cell.angle_alpha   90.00
_cell.angle_beta   90.00
_cell.angle_gamma   90.00
#
_symmetry.space_group_name_H-M   'P 1'
#
loop_
_entity.id
_entity.type
_entity.pdbx_description
1 polymer ?
#
loop_
_entity_poly.entity_id
_entity_poly.type
_entity_poly.pdbx_seq_one_letter_code
_entity_poly.pdbx_strand_id
1 'polypeptide(L)'
;VFVSGNQAARTHGLRSRRLPEDLREDIETYRASVIAAQGGLDELEREPIRAGLVRSFVNSEIAERLTMAAIVRAGGVESRSGQRLFDRMLSAIDRKLRLAQTLGLGRRERSISLGDYLQQESST
;
A
#
# COMPACT_ATOMS: atom_id res chain seq x y z
N VAL A 1 -8.21 35.55 5.31
CA VAL A 1 -9.25 34.74 4.71
C VAL A 1 -8.64 33.78 3.72
N PHE A 2 -7.91 34.33 2.81
CA PHE A 2 -7.21 33.52 1.83
C PHE A 2 -6.21 32.59 2.46
N VAL A 3 -5.58 33.05 3.52
CA VAL A 3 -4.61 32.26 4.26
C VAL A 3 -5.23 31.00 4.85
N SER A 4 -6.44 31.06 5.34
CA SER A 4 -7.07 29.88 5.91
C SER A 4 -7.40 28.84 4.84
N GLY A 5 -7.72 29.27 3.63
CA GLY A 5 -7.88 28.34 2.52
C GLY A 5 -6.58 27.63 2.18
N ASN A 6 -5.48 28.36 2.16
CA ASN A 6 -4.18 27.79 1.91
C ASN A 6 -3.74 26.82 3.00
N GLN A 7 -4.04 27.14 4.23
CA GLN A 7 -3.72 26.28 5.35
C GLN A 7 -4.52 24.99 5.30
N ALA A 8 -5.79 25.07 4.93
CA ALA A 8 -6.61 23.88 4.75
C ALA A 8 -6.02 22.98 3.67
N ALA A 9 -5.62 23.55 2.56
CA ALA A 9 -4.97 22.79 1.49
C ALA A 9 -3.70 22.13 1.96
N ARG A 10 -2.91 22.80 2.78
CA ARG A 10 -1.70 22.22 3.33
C ARG A 10 -1.98 21.12 4.34
N THR A 11 -3.00 21.27 5.14
CA THR A 11 -3.39 20.28 6.13
C THR A 11 -3.78 18.99 5.44
N HIS A 12 -4.47 19.09 4.31
CA HIS A 12 -4.88 17.94 3.52
C HIS A 12 -3.85 17.55 2.48
N GLY A 13 -2.70 18.23 2.46
CA GLY A 13 -1.69 18.03 1.45
C GLY A 13 -1.10 16.64 1.40
N LEU A 14 -1.08 15.91 2.52
CA LEU A 14 -0.62 14.53 2.56
C LEU A 14 -1.48 13.60 1.73
N ARG A 15 -2.74 13.97 1.49
CA ARG A 15 -3.67 13.17 0.70
C ARG A 15 -3.76 13.62 -0.74
N SER A 16 -3.73 14.93 -0.98
CA SER A 16 -4.00 15.51 -2.29
C SER A 16 -2.75 16.04 -2.96
N ARG A 17 -1.67 16.17 -2.22
CA ARG A 17 -0.46 16.74 -2.75
C ARG A 17 0.21 15.81 -3.73
N ARG A 18 0.89 16.41 -4.69
CA ARG A 18 1.69 15.63 -5.63
C ARG A 18 2.76 14.87 -4.89
N LEU A 19 2.80 13.59 -5.13
CA LEU A 19 3.85 12.73 -4.62
C LEU A 19 5.14 13.02 -5.40
N PRO A 20 6.31 12.85 -4.76
CA PRO A 20 7.57 12.87 -5.50
C PRO A 20 7.49 11.89 -6.67
N GLU A 21 8.16 12.24 -7.76
CA GLU A 21 8.10 11.46 -9.00
C GLU A 21 8.50 10.01 -8.79
N ASP A 22 9.60 9.78 -8.08
CA ASP A 22 10.10 8.45 -7.78
C ASP A 22 9.10 7.64 -6.96
N LEU A 23 8.50 8.26 -5.96
CA LEU A 23 7.50 7.59 -5.13
C LEU A 23 6.25 7.27 -5.93
N ARG A 24 5.86 8.16 -6.85
CA ARG A 24 4.70 7.95 -7.71
C ARG A 24 4.92 6.75 -8.62
N GLU A 25 6.09 6.64 -9.21
CA GLU A 25 6.43 5.51 -10.07
C GLU A 25 6.41 4.20 -9.29
N ASP A 26 6.96 4.21 -8.09
CA ASP A 26 6.95 3.04 -7.22
C ASP A 26 5.53 2.61 -6.88
N ILE A 27 4.66 3.56 -6.57
CA ILE A 27 3.27 3.28 -6.25
C ILE A 27 2.53 2.70 -7.46
N GLU A 28 2.75 3.26 -8.64
CA GLU A 28 2.12 2.75 -9.85
C GLU A 28 2.59 1.34 -10.19
N THR A 29 3.87 1.06 -10.00
CA THR A 29 4.44 -0.27 -10.19
C THR A 29 3.82 -1.25 -9.18
N TYR A 30 3.71 -0.83 -7.93
CA TYR A 30 3.12 -1.66 -6.89
C TYR A 30 1.64 -1.94 -7.19
N ARG A 31 0.89 -0.92 -7.58
CA ARG A 31 -0.52 -1.07 -7.94
C ARG A 31 -0.69 -2.06 -9.08
N ALA A 32 0.12 -1.93 -10.11
CA ALA A 32 0.06 -2.83 -11.26
C ALA A 32 0.38 -4.26 -10.85
N SER A 33 1.34 -4.46 -9.95
CA SER A 33 1.69 -5.78 -9.43
C SER A 33 0.53 -6.42 -8.68
N VAL A 34 -0.15 -5.65 -7.83
CA VAL A 34 -1.29 -6.16 -7.06
C VAL A 34 -2.44 -6.51 -7.99
N ILE A 35 -2.73 -5.66 -8.96
CA ILE A 35 -3.79 -5.91 -9.94
C ILE A 35 -3.49 -7.20 -10.73
N ALA A 36 -2.25 -7.35 -11.18
CA ALA A 36 -1.83 -8.55 -11.91
C ALA A 36 -1.98 -9.81 -11.04
N ALA A 37 -1.60 -9.73 -9.77
CA ALA A 37 -1.74 -10.84 -8.84
C ALA A 37 -3.20 -11.23 -8.61
N GLN A 38 -4.13 -10.33 -8.85
CA GLN A 38 -5.56 -10.57 -8.68
C GLN A 38 -6.26 -10.95 -10.00
N GLY A 39 -5.50 -11.25 -11.03
CA GLY A 39 -6.07 -11.71 -12.29
C GLY A 39 -6.17 -10.67 -13.38
N GLY A 40 -5.73 -9.45 -13.11
CA GLY A 40 -5.75 -8.36 -14.05
C GLY A 40 -6.94 -7.44 -13.91
N LEU A 41 -6.89 -6.32 -14.61
CA LEU A 41 -7.90 -5.26 -14.51
C LEU A 41 -9.28 -5.74 -14.97
N ASP A 42 -9.32 -6.52 -16.04
CA ASP A 42 -10.58 -7.02 -16.59
C ASP A 42 -11.31 -7.92 -15.59
N GLU A 43 -10.58 -8.77 -14.90
CA GLU A 43 -11.13 -9.62 -13.85
C GLU A 43 -11.72 -8.79 -12.72
N LEU A 44 -10.98 -7.76 -12.29
CA LEU A 44 -11.43 -6.91 -11.19
C LEU A 44 -12.65 -6.09 -11.55
N GLU A 45 -12.80 -5.69 -12.81
CA GLU A 45 -13.99 -4.96 -13.25
C GLU A 45 -15.26 -5.80 -13.11
N ARG A 46 -15.13 -7.11 -13.19
CA ARG A 46 -16.26 -8.02 -13.02
C ARG A 46 -16.61 -8.28 -11.55
N GLU A 47 -15.71 -7.94 -10.64
CA GLU A 47 -15.88 -8.19 -9.21
C GLU A 47 -15.69 -6.90 -8.42
N PRO A 48 -16.74 -6.05 -8.33
CA PRO A 48 -16.60 -4.73 -7.68
C PRO A 48 -16.14 -4.80 -6.23
N ILE A 49 -16.56 -5.82 -5.49
CA ILE A 49 -16.16 -5.97 -4.08
C ILE A 49 -14.67 -6.24 -3.99
N ARG A 50 -14.17 -7.16 -4.81
CA ARG A 50 -12.75 -7.46 -4.85
C ARG A 50 -11.94 -6.25 -5.31
N ALA A 51 -12.44 -5.53 -6.30
CA ALA A 51 -11.79 -4.30 -6.77
C ALA A 51 -11.67 -3.27 -5.65
N GLY A 52 -12.70 -3.14 -4.82
CA GLY A 52 -12.68 -2.27 -3.65
C GLY A 52 -11.65 -2.70 -2.62
N LEU A 53 -11.52 -3.99 -2.38
CA LEU A 53 -10.51 -4.52 -1.46
C LEU A 53 -9.10 -4.28 -1.98
N VAL A 54 -8.88 -4.46 -3.28
CA VAL A 54 -7.58 -4.16 -3.90
C VAL A 54 -7.25 -2.68 -3.75
N ARG A 55 -8.22 -1.81 -4.00
CA ARG A 55 -8.01 -0.37 -3.84
C ARG A 55 -7.65 -0.02 -2.40
N SER A 56 -8.35 -0.60 -1.44
CA SER A 56 -8.06 -0.37 -0.02
C SER A 56 -6.68 -0.87 0.36
N PHE A 57 -6.29 -2.02 -0.16
CA PHE A 57 -4.97 -2.59 0.10
C PHE A 57 -3.87 -1.67 -0.45
N VAL A 58 -3.99 -1.21 -1.68
CA VAL A 58 -3.02 -0.31 -2.30
C VAL A 58 -2.98 1.03 -1.56
N ASN A 59 -4.13 1.57 -1.17
CA ASN A 59 -4.19 2.82 -0.42
C ASN A 59 -3.51 2.69 0.95
N SER A 60 -3.62 1.52 1.58
CA SER A 60 -2.94 1.26 2.85
C SER A 60 -1.42 1.28 2.66
N GLU A 61 -0.92 0.74 1.55
CA GLU A 61 0.51 0.79 1.24
C GLU A 61 0.98 2.21 1.01
N ILE A 62 0.21 3.00 0.29
CA ILE A 62 0.52 4.41 0.06
C ILE A 62 0.59 5.17 1.40
N ALA A 63 -0.40 4.95 2.26
CA ALA A 63 -0.44 5.58 3.57
C ALA A 63 0.76 5.19 4.42
N GLU A 64 1.16 3.92 4.37
CA GLU A 64 2.34 3.44 5.07
C GLU A 64 3.60 4.16 4.60
N ARG A 65 3.81 4.26 3.29
CA ARG A 65 4.98 4.93 2.72
C ARG A 65 5.03 6.41 3.08
N LEU A 66 3.88 7.08 3.00
CA LEU A 66 3.79 8.49 3.38
C LEU A 66 4.06 8.69 4.87
N THR A 67 3.56 7.79 5.69
CA THR A 67 3.76 7.85 7.14
C THR A 67 5.23 7.63 7.48
N MET A 68 5.89 6.69 6.82
CA MET A 68 7.32 6.48 7.00
C MET A 68 8.13 7.74 6.68
N ALA A 69 7.80 8.38 5.56
CA ALA A 69 8.46 9.63 5.19
C ALA A 69 8.20 10.72 6.22
N ALA A 70 7.00 10.79 6.76
CA ALA A 70 6.65 11.75 7.80
C ALA A 70 7.40 11.49 9.10
N ILE A 71 7.58 10.22 9.47
CA ILE A 71 8.36 9.84 10.66
C ILE A 71 9.80 10.33 10.52
N VAL A 72 10.40 10.12 9.37
CA VAL A 72 11.77 10.57 9.11
C VAL A 72 11.87 12.09 9.27
N ARG A 73 10.90 12.83 8.70
CA ARG A 73 10.88 14.29 8.81
C ARG A 73 10.66 14.77 10.23
N ALA A 74 9.96 13.99 11.04
CA ALA A 74 9.68 14.36 12.43
C ALA A 74 10.85 14.07 13.36
N GLY A 75 11.94 13.53 12.87
CA GLY A 75 13.11 13.24 13.67
C GLY A 75 13.27 11.79 14.07
N GLY A 76 12.53 10.90 13.41
CA GLY A 76 12.62 9.47 13.65
C GLY A 76 11.65 8.96 14.70
N VAL A 77 11.72 7.68 14.98
CA VAL A 77 10.82 6.99 15.91
C VAL A 77 11.02 7.45 17.35
N GLU A 78 12.20 7.97 17.65
CA GLU A 78 12.55 8.41 19.01
C GLU A 78 11.87 9.71 19.40
N SER A 79 11.50 10.54 18.42
CA SER A 79 10.77 11.77 18.72
C SER A 79 9.33 11.45 19.12
N ARG A 80 8.73 12.34 19.89
CA ARG A 80 7.35 12.16 20.34
C ARG A 80 6.38 12.13 19.16
N SER A 81 6.58 13.01 18.20
CA SER A 81 5.77 13.04 16.99
C SER A 81 5.96 11.81 16.14
N GLY A 82 7.20 11.37 15.97
CA GLY A 82 7.51 10.16 15.21
C GLY A 82 6.92 8.92 15.84
N GLN A 83 6.91 8.86 17.17
CA GLN A 83 6.33 7.72 17.88
C GLN A 83 4.83 7.62 17.67
N ARG A 84 4.13 8.75 17.69
CA ARG A 84 2.68 8.77 17.40
C ARG A 84 2.39 8.31 15.99
N LEU A 85 3.19 8.77 15.03
CA LEU A 85 3.05 8.36 13.64
C LEU A 85 3.33 6.87 13.48
N PHE A 86 4.34 6.38 14.18
CA PHE A 86 4.69 4.97 14.15
C PHE A 86 3.55 4.09 14.68
N ASP A 87 2.93 4.50 15.77
CA ASP A 87 1.80 3.77 16.34
C ASP A 87 0.64 3.71 15.34
N ARG A 88 0.35 4.81 14.66
CA ARG A 88 -0.66 4.85 13.62
C ARG A 88 -0.30 3.93 12.45
N MET A 89 0.98 3.89 12.11
CA MET A 89 1.46 3.04 11.02
C MET A 89 1.27 1.57 11.37
N LEU A 90 1.53 1.19 12.61
CA LEU A 90 1.35 -0.20 13.04
C LEU A 90 -0.11 -0.64 12.88
N SER A 91 -1.05 0.24 13.22
CA SER A 91 -2.47 -0.05 13.01
C SER A 91 -2.81 -0.20 11.54
N ALA A 92 -2.23 0.64 10.70
CA ALA A 92 -2.43 0.58 9.26
C ALA A 92 -1.83 -0.70 8.67
N ILE A 93 -0.68 -1.12 9.15
CA ILE A 93 -0.03 -2.37 8.73
C ILE A 93 -0.91 -3.56 9.08
N ASP A 94 -1.46 -3.58 10.30
CA ASP A 94 -2.35 -4.66 10.73
C ASP A 94 -3.57 -4.76 9.80
N ARG A 95 -4.16 -3.62 9.46
CA ARG A 95 -5.29 -3.56 8.55
C ARG A 95 -4.90 -4.05 7.15
N LYS A 96 -3.72 -3.65 6.68
CA LYS A 96 -3.20 -4.08 5.39
C LYS A 96 -3.01 -5.60 5.35
N LEU A 97 -2.49 -6.17 6.42
CA LEU A 97 -2.31 -7.62 6.50
C LEU A 97 -3.63 -8.38 6.45
N ARG A 98 -4.66 -7.85 7.11
CA ARG A 98 -6.00 -8.44 7.03
C ARG A 98 -6.57 -8.40 5.62
N LEU A 99 -6.37 -7.27 4.93
CA LEU A 99 -6.79 -7.13 3.55
C LEU A 99 -6.03 -8.09 2.65
N ALA A 100 -4.72 -8.25 2.87
CA ALA A 100 -3.91 -9.19 2.12
C ALA A 100 -4.41 -10.62 2.29
N GLN A 101 -4.77 -11.01 3.52
CA GLN A 101 -5.32 -12.32 3.80
C GLN A 101 -6.65 -12.52 3.10
N THR A 102 -7.51 -11.52 3.15
CA THR A 102 -8.82 -11.58 2.47
C THR A 102 -8.65 -11.74 0.97
N LEU A 103 -7.68 -11.04 0.39
CA LEU A 103 -7.39 -11.14 -1.04
C LEU A 103 -6.61 -12.40 -1.41
N GLY A 104 -6.06 -13.11 -0.44
CA GLY A 104 -5.31 -14.33 -0.66
C GLY A 104 -3.93 -14.12 -1.27
N LEU A 105 -3.38 -12.93 -1.16
CA LEU A 105 -2.10 -12.59 -1.80
C LEU A 105 -0.96 -13.49 -1.33
N GLY A 106 -0.83 -13.65 -0.01
CA GLY A 106 0.23 -14.50 0.53
C GLY A 106 0.10 -15.95 0.15
N ARG A 107 -1.13 -16.44 0.07
CA ARG A 107 -1.38 -17.84 -0.32
C ARG A 107 -1.05 -18.08 -1.79
N ARG A 108 -1.35 -17.11 -2.65
CA ARG A 108 -1.02 -17.21 -4.07
C ARG A 108 0.49 -17.26 -4.29
N GLU A 109 1.22 -16.43 -3.58
CA GLU A 109 2.67 -16.43 -3.66
C GLU A 109 3.26 -17.79 -3.23
N ARG A 110 2.77 -18.34 -2.13
CA ARG A 110 3.20 -19.64 -1.66
C ARG A 110 2.86 -20.74 -2.65
N SER A 111 1.69 -20.69 -3.23
CA SER A 111 1.27 -21.68 -4.22
C SER A 111 2.15 -21.65 -5.46
N ILE A 112 2.48 -20.46 -5.94
CA ILE A 112 3.36 -20.28 -7.08
C ILE A 112 4.76 -20.82 -6.77
N SER A 113 5.31 -20.47 -5.62
CA SER A 113 6.62 -20.93 -5.20
C SER A 113 6.70 -22.45 -5.09
N LEU A 114 5.66 -23.05 -4.52
CA LEU A 114 5.58 -24.49 -4.39
C LEU A 114 5.47 -25.17 -5.74
N GLY A 115 4.64 -24.60 -6.63
CA GLY A 115 4.49 -25.10 -7.99
C GLY A 115 5.80 -25.05 -8.76
N ASP A 116 6.52 -23.95 -8.64
CA ASP A 116 7.84 -23.81 -9.27
C ASP A 116 8.82 -24.83 -8.74
N TYR A 117 8.84 -25.05 -7.43
CA TYR A 117 9.70 -26.04 -6.80
C TYR A 117 9.39 -27.43 -7.30
N LEU A 118 8.13 -27.80 -7.38
CA LEU A 118 7.71 -29.10 -7.88
C LEU A 118 8.06 -29.29 -9.36
N GLN A 119 7.97 -28.26 -10.15
CA GLN A 119 8.39 -28.30 -11.54
C GLN A 119 9.89 -28.51 -11.67
N GLN A 120 10.67 -27.85 -10.83
CA GLN A 120 12.11 -28.04 -10.82
C GLN A 120 12.49 -29.47 -10.48
N GLU A 121 11.85 -30.07 -9.51
CA GLU A 121 12.10 -31.46 -9.12
C GLU A 121 11.71 -32.44 -10.23
N SER A 122 10.61 -32.20 -10.91
CA SER A 122 10.16 -33.08 -11.96
C SER A 122 11.00 -32.97 -13.23
N SER A 123 11.76 -31.89 -13.41
CA SER A 123 12.62 -31.70 -14.57
C SER A 123 14.03 -32.27 -14.36
N THR A 124 14.33 -32.69 -13.16
CA THR A 124 15.60 -33.35 -12.86
C THR A 124 15.41 -34.86 -12.79
#